data_215cac2eb5cff26ca71fba1dd24d0ccb
#
_entry.id   215cac2eb5cff26ca71fba1dd24d0ccb
#
_cell.length_a   1.000
_cell.length_b   1.000
_cell.length_c   1.000
_cell.angle_alpha   90.00
_cell.angle_beta   90.00
_cell.angle_gamma   90.00
#
_symmetry.space_group_name_H-M   'P 1'
#
loop_
_entity.id
_entity.type
_entity.pdbx_description
1 polymer ?
#
loop_
_entity_poly.entity_id
_entity_poly.type
_entity_poly.pdbx_seq_one_letter_code
_entity_poly.pdbx_strand_id
1 'polypeptide(L)'
;MTQCIFQYWDIKKSSFLIKDFNDSIIKLIQTPIKLSDVFLTNKKLSSEEIISKVVENIDKNYEKEFTENKTYLSRKSNTITERFVINKFKSTVPEINKSLIDSLLANLAKENNSGLETLAYYYRSFDDEFKKKIKIIKSRETYNKEGEVLESINEKMEEAFKKELKPDSYYKIKSGIFGGDLEIEGLEEVDSTNVESLKKFEEKEIKEKGDFAQGQIWVINRIYNFLFFENETPLNFILKPNKYNFSEAKINILGEDLVYQIESTPKGRAKYSATLYINPDDFAIVRIDFRNIKPVYNIKLLGILVNIYLRDGKMILSKFDNDKYSLSYAKINFGQRVGFDRPIKLIEKNKNVKGRRKQNEISFRMDLITDVKTSTEIQVFDSKSITKEKFQKIESKNQIMPEYHEEFTTNFWEEF
;
A
#
# COMPACT_ATOMS: atom_id res chain seq x y z
N MET A 1 -28.53 13.26 10.07
CA MET A 1 -27.84 14.54 10.30
C MET A 1 -26.35 14.22 10.30
N THR A 2 -25.63 14.70 9.31
CA THR A 2 -24.18 14.39 9.18
C THR A 2 -23.40 15.41 9.97
N GLN A 3 -22.54 14.95 10.85
CA GLN A 3 -21.75 15.77 11.77
C GLN A 3 -20.27 15.61 11.40
N CYS A 4 -19.55 16.71 11.15
CA CYS A 4 -18.10 16.69 11.04
C CYS A 4 -17.48 16.83 12.41
N ILE A 5 -16.57 15.92 12.76
CA ILE A 5 -15.83 15.94 14.02
C ILE A 5 -14.39 16.29 13.69
N PHE A 6 -13.91 17.43 14.20
CA PHE A 6 -12.51 17.81 14.14
C PHE A 6 -11.87 17.51 15.48
N GLN A 7 -10.89 16.64 15.48
CA GLN A 7 -10.08 16.33 16.64
C GLN A 7 -8.61 16.48 16.25
N TYR A 8 -7.94 17.46 16.80
CA TYR A 8 -6.50 17.65 16.68
C TYR A 8 -5.89 17.64 18.08
N TRP A 9 -4.61 17.34 18.18
CA TRP A 9 -3.89 16.97 19.40
C TRP A 9 -3.88 18.04 20.52
N ASP A 10 -4.21 19.28 20.21
CA ASP A 10 -4.24 20.41 21.15
C ASP A 10 -5.51 21.25 21.03
N ILE A 11 -6.55 20.68 20.44
CA ILE A 11 -7.78 21.39 20.12
C ILE A 11 -8.96 20.61 20.68
N LYS A 12 -9.86 21.34 21.38
CA LYS A 12 -11.12 20.78 21.88
C LYS A 12 -11.87 20.08 20.76
N LYS A 13 -12.27 18.82 21.01
CA LYS A 13 -13.17 18.09 20.11
C LYS A 13 -14.38 18.96 19.80
N SER A 14 -14.47 19.43 18.57
CA SER A 14 -15.56 20.26 18.10
C SER A 14 -16.34 19.52 17.05
N SER A 15 -17.63 19.39 17.23
CA SER A 15 -18.54 18.78 16.27
C SER A 15 -19.43 19.86 15.65
N PHE A 16 -19.50 19.89 14.33
CA PHE A 16 -20.30 20.83 13.58
C PHE A 16 -21.25 20.08 12.65
N LEU A 17 -22.47 20.58 12.49
CA LEU A 17 -23.37 20.08 11.45
C LEU A 17 -22.92 20.63 10.10
N ILE A 18 -22.83 19.78 9.08
CA ILE A 18 -22.37 20.18 7.73
C ILE A 18 -23.16 21.34 7.17
N LYS A 19 -24.47 21.44 7.48
CA LYS A 19 -25.34 22.54 7.05
C LYS A 19 -24.98 23.91 7.62
N ASP A 20 -24.18 23.96 8.69
CA ASP A 20 -23.79 25.20 9.38
C ASP A 20 -22.48 25.78 8.83
N PHE A 21 -21.87 25.13 7.79
CA PHE A 21 -20.68 25.60 7.12
C PHE A 21 -21.05 26.60 6.02
N ASN A 22 -21.13 27.87 6.37
CA ASN A 22 -21.30 28.98 5.40
C ASN A 22 -19.97 29.61 4.99
N ASP A 23 -18.88 29.35 5.70
CA ASP A 23 -17.56 29.92 5.46
C ASP A 23 -16.45 28.85 5.38
N SER A 24 -15.45 29.08 4.53
CA SER A 24 -14.31 28.20 4.32
C SER A 24 -13.30 28.15 5.48
N ILE A 25 -13.52 28.90 6.56
CA ILE A 25 -12.59 29.04 7.69
C ILE A 25 -13.21 28.50 8.97
N ILE A 26 -12.66 27.39 9.47
CA ILE A 26 -13.00 26.84 10.77
C ILE A 26 -12.00 27.37 11.79
N LYS A 27 -12.49 28.17 12.74
CA LYS A 27 -11.68 28.61 13.89
C LYS A 27 -11.74 27.54 14.97
N LEU A 28 -10.61 26.87 15.20
CA LEU A 28 -10.45 25.90 16.28
C LEU A 28 -9.94 26.66 17.52
N ILE A 29 -10.54 26.37 18.67
CA ILE A 29 -10.17 27.00 19.94
C ILE A 29 -9.18 26.07 20.64
N GLN A 30 -7.99 26.58 20.91
CA GLN A 30 -7.01 25.90 21.73
C GLN A 30 -7.55 25.79 23.17
N THR A 31 -7.58 24.56 23.71
CA THR A 31 -8.03 24.33 25.08
C THR A 31 -6.81 24.32 26.00
N PRO A 32 -6.83 25.05 27.14
CA PRO A 32 -5.80 24.89 28.14
C PRO A 32 -5.75 23.44 28.60
N ILE A 33 -4.59 22.83 28.52
CA ILE A 33 -4.37 21.46 28.97
C ILE A 33 -4.52 21.48 30.50
N LYS A 34 -5.54 20.80 31.03
CA LYS A 34 -5.57 20.45 32.45
C LYS A 34 -4.54 19.34 32.65
N LEU A 35 -3.42 19.69 33.25
CA LEU A 35 -2.50 18.68 33.76
C LEU A 35 -3.26 17.83 34.76
N SER A 36 -3.55 16.58 34.43
CA SER A 36 -3.94 15.57 35.41
C SER A 36 -2.81 15.42 36.42
N ASP A 37 -3.12 15.04 37.66
CA ASP A 37 -2.20 15.00 38.76
C ASP A 37 -0.86 14.39 38.36
N VAL A 38 0.21 15.22 38.47
CA VAL A 38 1.59 14.74 38.22
C VAL A 38 1.95 13.84 39.37
N PHE A 39 1.92 12.54 39.15
CA PHE A 39 2.54 11.60 40.09
C PHE A 39 4.04 11.81 40.08
N LEU A 40 4.53 12.62 41.00
CA LEU A 40 5.96 12.73 41.28
C LEU A 40 6.41 11.43 41.95
N THR A 41 6.79 10.46 41.15
CA THR A 41 7.53 9.32 41.68
C THR A 41 8.96 9.79 42.04
N ASN A 42 9.39 9.55 43.25
CA ASN A 42 10.75 9.89 43.73
C ASN A 42 11.87 9.16 42.96
N LYS A 43 11.54 8.27 42.02
CA LYS A 43 12.51 7.51 41.23
C LYS A 43 12.26 7.78 39.75
N LYS A 44 13.18 8.49 39.12
CA LYS A 44 13.22 8.67 37.66
C LYS A 44 13.58 7.32 37.02
N LEU A 45 12.66 6.74 36.25
CA LEU A 45 12.93 5.53 35.47
C LEU A 45 13.91 5.84 34.34
N SER A 46 14.86 4.96 34.11
CA SER A 46 15.72 5.00 32.93
C SER A 46 14.92 4.59 31.68
N SER A 47 15.40 4.95 30.49
CA SER A 47 14.76 4.57 29.24
C SER A 47 14.74 3.05 29.05
N GLU A 48 15.77 2.36 29.49
CA GLU A 48 15.85 0.90 29.48
C GLU A 48 14.79 0.26 30.39
N GLU A 49 14.58 0.83 31.60
CA GLU A 49 13.52 0.36 32.50
C GLU A 49 12.13 0.59 31.89
N ILE A 50 11.90 1.74 31.25
CA ILE A 50 10.64 2.03 30.56
C ILE A 50 10.42 1.05 29.42
N ILE A 51 11.42 0.81 28.56
CA ILE A 51 11.33 -0.14 27.45
C ILE A 51 11.09 -1.57 27.95
N SER A 52 11.73 -2.00 29.06
CA SER A 52 11.45 -3.30 29.68
C SER A 52 9.99 -3.43 30.08
N LYS A 53 9.43 -2.39 30.72
CA LYS A 53 8.01 -2.37 31.09
C LYS A 53 7.08 -2.40 29.88
N VAL A 54 7.44 -1.74 28.77
CA VAL A 54 6.69 -1.86 27.51
C VAL A 54 6.65 -3.32 27.08
N VAL A 55 7.80 -4.03 27.06
CA VAL A 55 7.87 -5.44 26.65
C VAL A 55 7.00 -6.32 27.55
N GLU A 56 7.09 -6.14 28.85
CA GLU A 56 6.33 -6.92 29.86
C GLU A 56 4.81 -6.76 29.72
N ASN A 57 4.35 -5.61 29.22
CA ASN A 57 2.93 -5.28 29.12
C ASN A 57 2.35 -5.46 27.68
N ILE A 58 3.12 -5.94 26.69
CA ILE A 58 2.63 -6.09 25.31
C ILE A 58 1.33 -6.90 25.26
N ASP A 59 1.29 -8.09 25.86
CA ASP A 59 0.13 -8.98 25.77
C ASP A 59 -1.09 -8.47 26.53
N LYS A 60 -0.87 -7.67 27.56
CA LYS A 60 -1.93 -7.02 28.31
C LYS A 60 -2.52 -5.83 27.56
N ASN A 61 -1.66 -5.01 26.98
CA ASN A 61 -2.03 -3.70 26.47
C ASN A 61 -2.58 -3.74 25.04
N TYR A 62 -2.09 -4.66 24.18
CA TYR A 62 -2.44 -4.62 22.76
C TYR A 62 -3.39 -5.73 22.35
N GLU A 63 -4.28 -5.37 21.42
CA GLU A 63 -5.24 -6.31 20.86
C GLU A 63 -4.56 -7.31 19.92
N LYS A 64 -4.68 -8.60 20.26
CA LYS A 64 -4.12 -9.73 19.51
C LYS A 64 -5.17 -10.76 19.09
N GLU A 65 -6.42 -10.55 19.43
CA GLU A 65 -7.52 -11.45 19.10
C GLU A 65 -8.09 -11.17 17.69
N PHE A 66 -9.17 -11.86 17.35
CA PHE A 66 -9.91 -11.58 16.12
C PHE A 66 -10.62 -10.25 16.21
N THR A 67 -10.41 -9.40 15.21
CA THR A 67 -11.02 -8.05 15.18
C THR A 67 -11.80 -7.79 13.90
N GLU A 68 -12.86 -6.99 14.05
CA GLU A 68 -13.59 -6.33 12.98
C GLU A 68 -13.27 -4.84 13.06
N ASN A 69 -12.64 -4.31 12.01
CA ASN A 69 -12.18 -2.92 11.97
C ASN A 69 -12.90 -2.15 10.88
N LYS A 70 -13.59 -1.07 11.24
CA LYS A 70 -14.18 -0.13 10.30
C LYS A 70 -13.13 0.85 9.82
N THR A 71 -12.71 0.75 8.55
CA THR A 71 -11.49 1.40 8.07
C THR A 71 -11.72 2.26 6.84
N TYR A 72 -10.98 3.36 6.77
CA TYR A 72 -10.67 4.08 5.56
C TYR A 72 -9.22 3.88 5.19
N LEU A 73 -8.98 3.59 3.93
CA LEU A 73 -7.65 3.47 3.34
C LEU A 73 -7.52 4.49 2.21
N SER A 74 -6.48 5.33 2.26
CA SER A 74 -6.09 6.22 1.15
C SER A 74 -4.69 5.89 0.69
N ARG A 75 -4.50 5.81 -0.62
CA ARG A 75 -3.20 5.58 -1.23
C ARG A 75 -3.01 6.56 -2.36
N LYS A 76 -1.94 7.35 -2.29
CA LYS A 76 -1.55 8.29 -3.34
C LYS A 76 -0.17 7.90 -3.84
N SER A 77 -0.03 7.77 -5.16
CA SER A 77 1.23 7.42 -5.80
C SER A 77 1.61 8.45 -6.84
N ASN A 78 2.89 8.81 -6.84
CA ASN A 78 3.53 9.60 -7.88
C ASN A 78 4.65 8.74 -8.49
N THR A 79 4.60 8.53 -9.79
CA THR A 79 5.59 7.76 -10.55
C THR A 79 6.27 8.67 -11.56
N ILE A 80 7.58 8.81 -11.46
CA ILE A 80 8.40 9.59 -12.39
C ILE A 80 9.23 8.63 -13.22
N THR A 81 9.08 8.69 -14.55
CA THR A 81 9.95 7.99 -15.50
C THR A 81 11.20 8.83 -15.76
N GLU A 82 12.28 8.52 -15.03
CA GLU A 82 13.55 9.24 -15.18
C GLU A 82 14.25 8.93 -16.50
N ARG A 83 14.07 7.71 -16.99
CA ARG A 83 14.64 7.23 -18.25
C ARG A 83 13.76 6.14 -18.84
N PHE A 84 13.50 6.24 -20.13
CA PHE A 84 12.95 5.15 -20.91
C PHE A 84 13.50 5.22 -22.33
N VAL A 85 14.38 4.28 -22.68
CA VAL A 85 15.05 4.22 -23.98
C VAL A 85 14.99 2.81 -24.51
N ILE A 86 14.60 2.67 -25.76
CA ILE A 86 14.64 1.40 -26.52
C ILE A 86 15.75 1.48 -27.56
N ASN A 87 16.76 0.65 -27.36
CA ASN A 87 17.93 0.54 -28.25
C ASN A 87 17.94 -0.80 -28.98
N LYS A 88 18.71 -0.87 -30.07
CA LYS A 88 18.96 -2.11 -30.83
C LYS A 88 17.67 -2.82 -31.25
N PHE A 89 16.64 -2.03 -31.59
CA PHE A 89 15.35 -2.55 -32.00
C PHE A 89 15.47 -3.30 -33.34
N LYS A 90 14.92 -4.52 -33.41
CA LYS A 90 14.76 -5.34 -34.61
C LYS A 90 13.44 -6.08 -34.51
N SER A 91 12.67 -6.09 -35.58
CA SER A 91 11.41 -6.81 -35.70
C SER A 91 11.34 -7.51 -37.06
N THR A 92 10.76 -8.71 -37.07
CA THR A 92 10.37 -9.40 -38.30
C THR A 92 8.89 -9.17 -38.63
N VAL A 93 8.16 -8.50 -37.73
CA VAL A 93 6.75 -8.10 -37.90
C VAL A 93 6.75 -6.69 -38.50
N PRO A 94 6.26 -6.49 -39.73
CA PRO A 94 6.35 -5.22 -40.47
C PRO A 94 5.66 -4.06 -39.72
N GLU A 95 4.49 -4.33 -39.14
CA GLU A 95 3.67 -3.35 -38.41
C GLU A 95 4.35 -2.84 -37.14
N ILE A 96 5.16 -3.68 -36.50
CA ILE A 96 5.91 -3.34 -35.29
C ILE A 96 7.31 -2.92 -35.70
N ASN A 97 7.44 -1.66 -36.09
CA ASN A 97 8.69 -1.07 -36.54
C ASN A 97 9.21 0.01 -35.58
N LYS A 98 10.43 0.50 -35.85
CA LYS A 98 11.06 1.50 -34.99
C LYS A 98 10.28 2.81 -34.92
N SER A 99 9.64 3.24 -36.02
CA SER A 99 8.85 4.48 -36.05
C SER A 99 7.64 4.40 -35.11
N LEU A 100 6.95 3.26 -35.09
CA LEU A 100 5.87 3.02 -34.12
C LEU A 100 6.41 3.11 -32.68
N ILE A 101 7.50 2.43 -32.36
CA ILE A 101 8.08 2.44 -31.03
C ILE A 101 8.52 3.85 -30.62
N ASP A 102 9.16 4.62 -31.50
CA ASP A 102 9.58 6.00 -31.22
C ASP A 102 8.38 6.93 -31.01
N SER A 103 7.29 6.75 -31.76
CA SER A 103 6.03 7.49 -31.58
C SER A 103 5.40 7.18 -30.20
N LEU A 104 5.39 5.90 -29.81
CA LEU A 104 4.87 5.46 -28.51
C LEU A 104 5.68 6.07 -27.36
N LEU A 105 7.02 6.03 -27.48
CA LEU A 105 7.90 6.61 -26.44
C LEU A 105 7.77 8.14 -26.32
N ALA A 106 7.54 8.83 -27.43
CA ALA A 106 7.36 10.29 -27.43
C ALA A 106 6.08 10.75 -26.71
N ASN A 107 5.06 9.88 -26.65
CA ASN A 107 3.77 10.15 -26.03
C ASN A 107 3.64 9.62 -24.59
N LEU A 108 4.68 8.98 -24.07
CA LEU A 108 4.66 8.51 -22.68
C LEU A 108 4.76 9.66 -21.69
N ALA A 109 3.84 9.71 -20.75
CA ALA A 109 3.89 10.62 -19.63
C ALA A 109 5.17 10.39 -18.81
N LYS A 110 5.91 11.47 -18.54
CA LYS A 110 7.10 11.42 -17.68
C LYS A 110 6.73 11.32 -16.21
N GLU A 111 5.56 11.76 -15.85
CA GLU A 111 5.04 11.75 -14.50
C GLU A 111 3.59 11.27 -14.52
N ASN A 112 3.28 10.32 -13.63
CA ASN A 112 1.93 9.81 -13.45
C ASN A 112 1.54 9.86 -11.96
N ASN A 113 0.39 10.48 -11.69
CA ASN A 113 -0.20 10.57 -10.37
C ASN A 113 -1.45 9.71 -10.31
N SER A 114 -1.58 8.93 -9.25
CA SER A 114 -2.78 8.12 -9.00
C SER A 114 -3.19 8.19 -7.54
N GLY A 115 -4.48 8.05 -7.30
CA GLY A 115 -5.07 7.99 -5.98
C GLY A 115 -6.09 6.85 -5.91
N LEU A 116 -6.18 6.23 -4.74
CA LEU A 116 -7.18 5.22 -4.44
C LEU A 116 -7.68 5.43 -3.01
N GLU A 117 -8.99 5.47 -2.83
CA GLU A 117 -9.63 5.55 -1.53
C GLU A 117 -10.62 4.40 -1.39
N THR A 118 -10.63 3.77 -0.22
CA THR A 118 -11.48 2.61 0.08
C THR A 118 -12.04 2.70 1.48
N LEU A 119 -13.35 2.55 1.61
CA LEU A 119 -14.06 2.33 2.87
C LEU A 119 -14.39 0.85 2.99
N ALA A 120 -14.02 0.23 4.11
CA ALA A 120 -14.19 -1.21 4.27
C ALA A 120 -14.30 -1.64 5.73
N TYR A 121 -14.89 -2.80 5.95
CA TYR A 121 -14.67 -3.60 7.14
C TYR A 121 -13.50 -4.55 6.88
N TYR A 122 -12.44 -4.40 7.67
CA TYR A 122 -11.27 -5.25 7.63
C TYR A 122 -11.26 -6.19 8.83
N TYR A 123 -11.15 -7.48 8.56
CA TYR A 123 -11.19 -8.54 9.56
C TYR A 123 -9.80 -9.16 9.69
N ARG A 124 -9.27 -9.11 10.90
CA ARG A 124 -7.90 -9.53 11.19
C ARG A 124 -7.85 -10.58 12.29
N SER A 125 -6.87 -11.47 12.17
CA SER A 125 -6.36 -12.33 13.22
C SER A 125 -4.84 -12.16 13.31
N PHE A 126 -4.27 -12.26 14.49
CA PHE A 126 -2.81 -12.38 14.67
C PHE A 126 -2.31 -13.78 14.35
N ASP A 127 -3.19 -14.79 14.42
CA ASP A 127 -2.88 -16.14 14.01
C ASP A 127 -2.79 -16.21 12.48
N ASP A 128 -1.59 -16.56 11.97
CA ASP A 128 -1.32 -16.64 10.54
C ASP A 128 -2.04 -17.81 9.84
N GLU A 129 -2.57 -18.78 10.61
CA GLU A 129 -3.43 -19.83 10.06
C GLU A 129 -4.73 -19.26 9.47
N PHE A 130 -5.16 -18.06 9.92
CA PHE A 130 -6.39 -17.42 9.46
C PHE A 130 -6.10 -16.33 8.44
N LYS A 131 -6.59 -16.54 7.22
CA LYS A 131 -6.53 -15.54 6.15
C LYS A 131 -7.34 -14.31 6.54
N LYS A 132 -6.72 -13.13 6.46
CA LYS A 132 -7.39 -11.85 6.65
C LYS A 132 -8.49 -11.68 5.61
N LYS A 133 -9.59 -11.01 5.99
CA LYS A 133 -10.77 -10.81 5.13
C LYS A 133 -11.11 -9.33 5.03
N ILE A 134 -11.78 -8.94 3.96
CA ILE A 134 -12.25 -7.57 3.75
C ILE A 134 -13.66 -7.61 3.16
N LYS A 135 -14.48 -6.65 3.57
CA LYS A 135 -15.74 -6.31 2.92
C LYS A 135 -15.65 -4.86 2.52
N ILE A 136 -15.44 -4.60 1.24
CA ILE A 136 -15.38 -3.25 0.69
C ILE A 136 -16.79 -2.69 0.62
N ILE A 137 -17.00 -1.49 1.15
CA ILE A 137 -18.28 -0.78 1.14
C ILE A 137 -18.33 0.19 -0.01
N LYS A 138 -17.23 0.93 -0.22
CA LYS A 138 -17.11 1.91 -1.28
C LYS A 138 -15.63 2.07 -1.64
N SER A 139 -15.35 2.26 -2.92
CA SER A 139 -13.99 2.56 -3.38
C SER A 139 -14.03 3.50 -4.55
N ARG A 140 -13.06 4.41 -4.64
CA ARG A 140 -12.88 5.29 -5.78
C ARG A 140 -11.40 5.46 -6.10
N GLU A 141 -11.11 5.69 -7.38
CA GLU A 141 -9.76 5.93 -7.85
C GLU A 141 -9.68 7.17 -8.74
N THR A 142 -8.50 7.74 -8.81
CA THR A 142 -8.16 8.82 -9.76
C THR A 142 -6.80 8.52 -10.37
N TYR A 143 -6.64 8.83 -11.63
CA TYR A 143 -5.36 8.77 -12.33
C TYR A 143 -5.33 9.82 -13.45
N ASN A 144 -4.13 10.22 -13.86
CA ASN A 144 -4.00 11.14 -14.98
C ASN A 144 -4.51 10.47 -16.25
N LYS A 145 -5.40 11.13 -16.99
CA LYS A 145 -5.92 10.66 -18.29
C LYS A 145 -4.84 10.47 -19.37
N GLU A 146 -3.63 10.98 -19.14
CA GLU A 146 -2.47 10.58 -19.96
C GLU A 146 -2.16 9.08 -19.86
N GLY A 147 -2.72 8.37 -18.88
CA GLY A 147 -2.81 6.91 -18.85
C GLY A 147 -3.67 6.32 -19.98
N GLU A 148 -4.67 7.05 -20.48
CA GLU A 148 -5.45 6.67 -21.68
C GLU A 148 -4.56 6.58 -22.94
N VAL A 149 -3.46 7.35 -22.98
CA VAL A 149 -2.46 7.21 -24.05
C VAL A 149 -1.76 5.87 -23.97
N LEU A 150 -1.44 5.38 -22.76
CA LEU A 150 -0.89 4.02 -22.55
C LEU A 150 -1.92 2.95 -22.93
N GLU A 151 -3.20 3.15 -22.65
CA GLU A 151 -4.28 2.25 -23.03
C GLU A 151 -4.46 2.23 -24.55
N SER A 152 -4.48 3.39 -25.21
CA SER A 152 -4.49 3.48 -26.67
C SER A 152 -3.22 2.90 -27.34
N ILE A 153 -2.09 2.94 -26.63
CA ILE A 153 -0.85 2.29 -27.06
C ILE A 153 -0.96 0.77 -26.92
N ASN A 154 -1.48 0.29 -25.80
CA ASN A 154 -1.74 -1.12 -25.59
C ASN A 154 -2.74 -1.64 -26.63
N GLU A 155 -3.83 -0.92 -26.89
CA GLU A 155 -4.81 -1.26 -27.92
C GLU A 155 -4.17 -1.34 -29.31
N LYS A 156 -3.38 -0.35 -29.73
CA LYS A 156 -2.65 -0.38 -31.02
C LYS A 156 -1.63 -1.49 -31.10
N MET A 157 -0.89 -1.74 -30.00
CA MET A 157 0.02 -2.88 -29.92
C MET A 157 -0.75 -4.19 -29.99
N GLU A 158 -1.87 -4.28 -29.27
CA GLU A 158 -2.75 -5.45 -29.27
C GLU A 158 -3.38 -5.68 -30.64
N GLU A 159 -3.87 -4.64 -31.32
CA GLU A 159 -4.35 -4.73 -32.70
C GLU A 159 -3.25 -5.16 -33.68
N ALA A 160 -2.04 -4.61 -33.59
CA ALA A 160 -0.91 -5.02 -34.41
C ALA A 160 -0.53 -6.48 -34.14
N PHE A 161 -0.57 -6.89 -32.87
CA PHE A 161 -0.35 -8.29 -32.50
C PHE A 161 -1.51 -9.19 -32.98
N LYS A 162 -2.78 -8.78 -32.80
CA LYS A 162 -3.96 -9.56 -33.23
C LYS A 162 -3.97 -9.84 -34.73
N LYS A 163 -3.56 -8.87 -35.56
CA LYS A 163 -3.50 -9.03 -37.04
C LYS A 163 -2.45 -10.08 -37.47
N GLU A 164 -1.35 -10.20 -36.70
CA GLU A 164 -0.23 -11.07 -37.03
C GLU A 164 -0.24 -12.40 -36.26
N LEU A 165 -1.07 -12.50 -35.20
CA LEU A 165 -1.19 -13.69 -34.36
C LEU A 165 -1.86 -14.83 -35.10
N LYS A 166 -1.20 -15.96 -35.23
CA LYS A 166 -1.77 -17.20 -35.72
C LYS A 166 -2.36 -17.99 -34.55
N PRO A 167 -3.56 -18.58 -34.68
CA PRO A 167 -4.24 -19.32 -33.61
C PRO A 167 -3.38 -20.40 -32.93
N ASP A 168 -2.44 -20.96 -33.73
CA ASP A 168 -1.55 -22.05 -33.31
C ASP A 168 -0.19 -21.58 -32.75
N SER A 169 -0.04 -20.29 -32.45
CA SER A 169 1.21 -19.72 -31.96
C SER A 169 1.27 -19.64 -30.44
N TYR A 170 2.48 -19.73 -29.90
CA TYR A 170 2.81 -19.37 -28.52
C TYR A 170 4.04 -18.47 -28.51
N TYR A 171 4.18 -17.67 -27.46
CA TYR A 171 5.26 -16.69 -27.35
C TYR A 171 6.28 -17.12 -26.33
N LYS A 172 7.54 -16.87 -26.65
CA LYS A 172 8.66 -17.08 -25.74
C LYS A 172 9.37 -15.76 -25.47
N ILE A 173 9.34 -15.31 -24.23
CA ILE A 173 10.12 -14.14 -23.78
C ILE A 173 11.48 -14.58 -23.28
N LYS A 174 12.53 -13.85 -23.69
CA LYS A 174 13.89 -14.03 -23.20
C LYS A 174 14.47 -12.67 -22.81
N SER A 175 15.19 -12.64 -21.68
CA SER A 175 15.99 -11.50 -21.23
C SER A 175 17.35 -11.98 -20.75
N GLY A 176 18.31 -12.02 -21.63
CA GLY A 176 19.63 -12.61 -21.38
C GLY A 176 19.54 -14.10 -21.08
N ILE A 177 19.99 -14.52 -19.88
CA ILE A 177 19.93 -15.92 -19.42
C ILE A 177 18.55 -16.31 -18.87
N PHE A 178 17.67 -15.34 -18.64
CA PHE A 178 16.31 -15.59 -18.15
C PHE A 178 15.35 -15.72 -19.33
N GLY A 179 14.39 -16.60 -19.24
CA GLY A 179 13.34 -16.77 -20.23
C GLY A 179 12.23 -17.66 -19.71
N GLY A 180 11.03 -17.44 -20.23
CA GLY A 180 9.82 -18.20 -19.96
C GLY A 180 8.96 -18.29 -21.20
N ASP A 181 8.05 -19.23 -21.20
CA ASP A 181 6.99 -19.32 -22.20
C ASP A 181 5.81 -18.49 -21.69
N LEU A 182 5.24 -17.67 -22.57
CA LEU A 182 4.06 -16.85 -22.34
C LEU A 182 2.96 -17.42 -23.22
N GLU A 183 2.00 -18.05 -22.61
CA GLU A 183 0.74 -18.34 -23.30
C GLU A 183 -0.13 -17.09 -23.20
N ILE A 184 -0.45 -16.50 -24.34
CA ILE A 184 -1.42 -15.40 -24.41
C ILE A 184 -2.77 -16.09 -24.52
N GLU A 185 -3.45 -16.23 -23.37
CA GLU A 185 -4.82 -16.70 -23.32
C GLU A 185 -5.77 -15.55 -23.69
N GLY A 186 -6.77 -15.84 -24.52
CA GLY A 186 -7.99 -15.04 -24.58
C GLY A 186 -7.98 -13.83 -25.50
N LEU A 187 -7.58 -14.00 -26.78
CA LEU A 187 -8.01 -13.10 -27.86
C LEU A 187 -9.35 -13.55 -28.46
N GLU A 188 -10.18 -14.25 -27.70
CA GLU A 188 -11.55 -14.56 -28.12
C GLU A 188 -12.39 -13.29 -28.00
N GLU A 189 -12.94 -12.81 -29.13
CA GLU A 189 -13.97 -11.79 -29.10
C GLU A 189 -15.14 -12.28 -28.25
N VAL A 190 -15.55 -11.46 -27.26
CA VAL A 190 -16.73 -11.75 -26.46
C VAL A 190 -17.97 -11.57 -27.36
N ASP A 191 -18.49 -12.66 -27.90
CA ASP A 191 -19.78 -12.67 -28.54
C ASP A 191 -20.86 -12.56 -27.46
N SER A 192 -21.43 -11.36 -27.32
CA SER A 192 -22.47 -11.06 -26.34
C SER A 192 -23.76 -11.84 -26.50
N THR A 193 -23.91 -12.57 -27.62
CA THR A 193 -25.06 -13.44 -27.89
C THR A 193 -24.83 -14.88 -27.45
N ASN A 194 -23.61 -15.27 -27.09
CA ASN A 194 -23.25 -16.61 -26.68
C ASN A 194 -23.24 -16.75 -25.15
N VAL A 195 -24.05 -17.65 -24.61
CA VAL A 195 -24.17 -17.94 -23.17
C VAL A 195 -22.83 -18.33 -22.51
N GLU A 196 -21.93 -18.99 -23.24
CA GLU A 196 -20.62 -19.39 -22.77
C GLU A 196 -19.68 -18.18 -22.65
N SER A 197 -19.75 -17.22 -23.57
CA SER A 197 -19.02 -15.95 -23.54
C SER A 197 -19.49 -15.09 -22.38
N LEU A 198 -20.80 -15.03 -22.10
CA LEU A 198 -21.35 -14.31 -20.94
C LEU A 198 -20.88 -14.91 -19.62
N LYS A 199 -20.84 -16.25 -19.49
CA LYS A 199 -20.30 -16.89 -18.29
C LYS A 199 -18.83 -16.60 -18.09
N LYS A 200 -18.01 -16.66 -19.13
CA LYS A 200 -16.58 -16.31 -19.06
C LYS A 200 -16.38 -14.84 -18.63
N PHE A 201 -17.24 -13.93 -19.11
CA PHE A 201 -17.21 -12.53 -18.70
C PHE A 201 -17.55 -12.34 -17.22
N GLU A 202 -18.63 -13.00 -16.74
CA GLU A 202 -19.00 -12.98 -15.32
C GLU A 202 -17.90 -13.55 -14.42
N GLU A 203 -17.29 -14.67 -14.82
CA GLU A 203 -16.17 -15.29 -14.09
C GLU A 203 -14.95 -14.35 -14.05
N LYS A 204 -14.64 -13.64 -15.14
CA LYS A 204 -13.57 -12.66 -15.22
C LYS A 204 -13.84 -11.48 -14.27
N GLU A 205 -15.07 -10.94 -14.30
CA GLU A 205 -15.45 -9.82 -13.42
C GLU A 205 -15.38 -10.22 -11.93
N ILE A 206 -15.85 -11.41 -11.57
CA ILE A 206 -15.75 -11.94 -10.21
C ILE A 206 -14.30 -12.06 -9.79
N LYS A 207 -13.42 -12.55 -10.68
CA LYS A 207 -11.98 -12.66 -10.41
C LYS A 207 -11.34 -11.30 -10.21
N GLU A 208 -11.61 -10.33 -11.09
CA GLU A 208 -11.06 -8.96 -10.98
C GLU A 208 -11.45 -8.29 -9.66
N LYS A 209 -12.73 -8.39 -9.26
CA LYS A 209 -13.21 -7.92 -7.95
C LYS A 209 -12.50 -8.62 -6.80
N GLY A 210 -12.27 -9.92 -6.91
CA GLY A 210 -11.52 -10.70 -5.93
C GLY A 210 -10.06 -10.27 -5.84
N ASP A 211 -9.39 -10.07 -6.96
CA ASP A 211 -8.00 -9.63 -7.03
C ASP A 211 -7.83 -8.21 -6.46
N PHE A 212 -8.76 -7.30 -6.74
CA PHE A 212 -8.80 -5.96 -6.14
C PHE A 212 -8.91 -6.04 -4.61
N ALA A 213 -9.85 -6.82 -4.09
CA ALA A 213 -10.04 -7.01 -2.66
C ALA A 213 -8.78 -7.59 -1.98
N GLN A 214 -8.14 -8.60 -2.60
CA GLN A 214 -6.87 -9.15 -2.12
C GLN A 214 -5.75 -8.10 -2.13
N GLY A 215 -5.71 -7.23 -3.13
CA GLY A 215 -4.81 -6.09 -3.18
C GLY A 215 -4.99 -5.15 -1.99
N GLN A 216 -6.24 -4.84 -1.59
CA GLN A 216 -6.53 -4.00 -0.42
C GLN A 216 -6.10 -4.71 0.88
N ILE A 217 -6.38 -6.00 1.03
CA ILE A 217 -5.91 -6.80 2.18
C ILE A 217 -4.39 -6.74 2.28
N TRP A 218 -3.68 -6.90 1.18
CA TRP A 218 -2.21 -6.85 1.15
C TRP A 218 -1.68 -5.48 1.59
N VAL A 219 -2.29 -4.38 1.12
CA VAL A 219 -1.90 -3.01 1.50
C VAL A 219 -2.12 -2.77 2.99
N ILE A 220 -3.29 -3.12 3.53
CA ILE A 220 -3.62 -2.97 4.95
C ILE A 220 -2.68 -3.83 5.80
N ASN A 221 -2.50 -5.10 5.45
CA ASN A 221 -1.59 -6.00 6.15
C ASN A 221 -0.17 -5.45 6.23
N ARG A 222 0.30 -4.85 5.13
CA ARG A 222 1.62 -4.24 5.06
C ARG A 222 1.79 -3.09 6.06
N ILE A 223 0.70 -2.35 6.38
CA ILE A 223 0.71 -1.34 7.43
C ILE A 223 0.76 -1.99 8.81
N TYR A 224 -0.08 -2.98 9.07
CA TYR A 224 -0.11 -3.70 10.34
C TYR A 224 1.23 -4.40 10.65
N ASN A 225 1.95 -4.90 9.65
CA ASN A 225 3.28 -5.48 9.84
C ASN A 225 4.35 -4.49 10.34
N PHE A 226 4.04 -3.18 10.35
CA PHE A 226 4.89 -2.18 11.00
C PHE A 226 4.61 -2.03 12.50
N LEU A 227 3.56 -2.67 13.04
CA LEU A 227 3.35 -2.68 14.49
C LEU A 227 4.57 -3.30 15.18
N PHE A 228 5.11 -2.60 16.15
CA PHE A 228 6.38 -2.93 16.80
C PHE A 228 6.37 -4.27 17.58
N PHE A 229 5.19 -4.82 17.86
CA PHE A 229 4.97 -6.10 18.52
C PHE A 229 4.69 -7.27 17.57
N GLU A 230 4.69 -7.05 16.26
CA GLU A 230 4.64 -8.12 15.26
C GLU A 230 5.97 -8.87 15.17
N ASN A 231 5.93 -10.18 14.98
CA ASN A 231 7.12 -11.03 15.03
C ASN A 231 8.21 -10.63 14.02
N GLU A 232 7.84 -10.26 12.81
CA GLU A 232 8.76 -9.88 11.71
C GLU A 232 8.75 -8.39 11.42
N THR A 233 8.35 -7.57 12.38
CA THR A 233 8.27 -6.13 12.18
C THR A 233 9.62 -5.51 11.80
N PRO A 234 9.66 -4.59 10.82
CA PRO A 234 10.86 -3.80 10.57
C PRO A 234 11.16 -2.82 11.72
N LEU A 235 10.16 -2.46 12.55
CA LEU A 235 10.27 -1.60 13.72
C LEU A 235 10.55 -2.41 14.99
N ASN A 236 11.62 -3.18 14.98
CA ASN A 236 11.92 -4.17 16.02
C ASN A 236 12.70 -3.61 17.23
N PHE A 237 12.64 -2.30 17.49
CA PHE A 237 13.36 -1.64 18.59
C PHE A 237 12.89 -2.09 19.97
N ILE A 238 11.65 -2.56 20.10
CA ILE A 238 11.12 -3.12 21.36
C ILE A 238 11.51 -4.59 21.50
N LEU A 239 11.33 -5.40 20.42
CA LEU A 239 11.63 -6.83 20.46
C LEU A 239 13.14 -7.14 20.46
N LYS A 240 13.98 -6.21 19.99
CA LYS A 240 15.44 -6.36 19.90
C LYS A 240 16.15 -5.09 20.38
N PRO A 241 15.92 -4.66 21.64
CA PRO A 241 16.40 -3.36 22.15
C PRO A 241 17.91 -3.21 22.12
N ASN A 242 18.67 -4.31 22.24
CA ASN A 242 20.13 -4.32 22.14
C ASN A 242 20.69 -3.81 20.79
N LYS A 243 19.86 -3.76 19.74
CA LYS A 243 20.23 -3.21 18.43
C LYS A 243 20.02 -1.71 18.31
N TYR A 244 19.63 -1.05 19.41
CA TYR A 244 19.29 0.37 19.40
C TYR A 244 19.94 1.09 20.60
N ASN A 245 20.13 2.40 20.44
CA ASN A 245 20.39 3.32 21.55
C ASN A 245 19.09 4.07 21.82
N PHE A 246 18.76 4.22 23.09
CA PHE A 246 17.62 5.00 23.54
C PHE A 246 18.11 6.29 24.16
N SER A 247 17.48 7.43 23.82
CA SER A 247 17.72 8.70 24.48
C SER A 247 17.19 8.67 25.92
N GLU A 248 17.61 9.60 26.75
CA GLU A 248 16.96 9.85 28.05
C GLU A 248 15.45 10.13 27.81
N ALA A 249 14.61 9.52 28.64
CA ALA A 249 13.17 9.74 28.59
C ALA A 249 12.82 11.16 29.00
N LYS A 250 12.06 11.86 28.15
CA LYS A 250 11.50 13.18 28.43
C LYS A 250 10.00 13.03 28.69
N ILE A 251 9.47 13.80 29.62
CA ILE A 251 8.02 13.92 29.75
C ILE A 251 7.54 14.94 28.73
N ASN A 252 6.55 14.57 27.96
CA ASN A 252 5.91 15.43 26.95
C ASN A 252 4.39 15.32 27.06
N ILE A 253 3.69 16.20 26.40
CA ILE A 253 2.23 16.22 26.35
C ILE A 253 1.81 15.82 24.94
N LEU A 254 0.92 14.85 24.86
CA LEU A 254 0.37 14.35 23.61
C LEU A 254 -1.17 14.46 23.67
N GLY A 255 -1.71 15.55 23.10
CA GLY A 255 -3.10 15.90 23.32
C GLY A 255 -3.33 16.40 24.76
N GLU A 256 -4.16 15.70 25.51
CA GLU A 256 -4.42 15.96 26.93
C GLU A 256 -3.58 15.05 27.87
N ASP A 257 -2.85 14.08 27.31
CA ASP A 257 -2.18 13.04 28.07
C ASP A 257 -0.68 13.32 28.22
N LEU A 258 -0.13 13.04 29.41
CA LEU A 258 1.31 12.97 29.63
C LEU A 258 1.86 11.70 29.03
N VAL A 259 3.04 11.79 28.39
CA VAL A 259 3.73 10.65 27.82
C VAL A 259 5.24 10.73 28.06
N TYR A 260 5.88 9.57 28.18
CA TYR A 260 7.32 9.49 28.01
C TYR A 260 7.63 9.56 26.52
N GLN A 261 8.53 10.48 26.13
CA GLN A 261 9.08 10.55 24.80
C GLN A 261 10.50 10.01 24.81
N ILE A 262 10.77 8.97 24.01
CA ILE A 262 12.09 8.33 23.89
C ILE A 262 12.45 8.24 22.41
N GLU A 263 13.65 8.69 22.05
CA GLU A 263 14.20 8.51 20.71
C GLU A 263 14.99 7.20 20.65
N SER A 264 14.71 6.39 19.64
CA SER A 264 15.40 5.14 19.34
C SER A 264 16.27 5.32 18.09
N THR A 265 17.56 5.12 18.22
CA THR A 265 18.52 5.19 17.10
C THR A 265 19.17 3.84 16.86
N PRO A 266 19.24 3.35 15.61
CA PRO A 266 19.71 2.02 15.31
C PRO A 266 21.23 1.90 15.39
N LYS A 267 21.69 0.72 15.83
CA LYS A 267 23.10 0.28 15.83
C LYS A 267 23.35 -0.68 14.66
N GLY A 268 24.55 -0.70 14.14
CA GLY A 268 25.00 -1.70 13.19
C GLY A 268 24.13 -1.79 11.92
N ARG A 269 23.48 -2.93 11.74
CA ARG A 269 22.66 -3.23 10.54
C ARG A 269 21.20 -2.81 10.64
N ALA A 270 20.73 -2.41 11.81
CA ALA A 270 19.37 -1.89 11.96
C ALA A 270 19.20 -0.62 11.12
N LYS A 271 18.00 -0.39 10.60
CA LYS A 271 17.77 0.60 9.54
C LYS A 271 16.85 1.74 9.95
N TYR A 272 16.06 1.58 11.01
CA TYR A 272 15.02 2.53 11.39
C TYR A 272 15.37 3.26 12.68
N SER A 273 15.20 4.58 12.68
CA SER A 273 15.08 5.38 13.89
C SER A 273 13.61 5.63 14.18
N ALA A 274 13.27 5.84 15.44
CA ALA A 274 11.91 6.15 15.85
C ALA A 274 11.88 7.10 17.05
N THR A 275 10.78 7.86 17.17
CA THR A 275 10.37 8.52 18.39
C THR A 275 9.16 7.78 18.94
N LEU A 276 9.29 7.32 20.20
CA LEU A 276 8.28 6.55 20.91
C LEU A 276 7.58 7.44 21.90
N TYR A 277 6.25 7.40 21.92
CA TYR A 277 5.42 8.08 22.89
C TYR A 277 4.71 7.01 23.71
N ILE A 278 5.01 6.95 25.00
CA ILE A 278 4.63 5.86 25.90
C ILE A 278 3.80 6.43 27.03
N ASN A 279 2.62 5.87 27.25
CA ASN A 279 1.75 6.23 28.36
C ASN A 279 2.43 5.81 29.69
N PRO A 280 2.56 6.71 30.68
CA PRO A 280 3.22 6.41 31.95
C PRO A 280 2.43 5.46 32.86
N ASP A 281 1.12 5.35 32.70
CA ASP A 281 0.25 4.58 33.61
C ASP A 281 0.30 3.08 33.31
N ASP A 282 0.31 2.71 32.03
CA ASP A 282 0.27 1.31 31.59
C ASP A 282 1.48 0.89 30.75
N PHE A 283 2.40 1.82 30.47
CA PHE A 283 3.57 1.64 29.60
C PHE A 283 3.24 1.20 28.18
N ALA A 284 2.05 1.55 27.70
CA ALA A 284 1.70 1.35 26.30
C ALA A 284 2.34 2.40 25.39
N ILE A 285 2.91 1.98 24.26
CA ILE A 285 3.27 2.90 23.20
C ILE A 285 1.99 3.32 22.50
N VAL A 286 1.67 4.61 22.55
CA VAL A 286 0.45 5.19 21.95
C VAL A 286 0.73 5.85 20.61
N ARG A 287 1.99 6.24 20.35
CA ARG A 287 2.40 6.77 19.05
C ARG A 287 3.86 6.41 18.75
N ILE A 288 4.11 6.18 17.47
CA ILE A 288 5.43 5.96 16.90
C ILE A 288 5.59 6.84 15.69
N ASP A 289 6.62 7.67 15.67
CA ASP A 289 7.10 8.34 14.45
C ASP A 289 8.42 7.68 14.05
N PHE A 290 8.51 7.18 12.82
CA PHE A 290 9.68 6.43 12.39
C PHE A 290 10.19 6.84 11.01
N ARG A 291 11.46 6.59 10.76
CA ARG A 291 12.09 6.73 9.43
C ARG A 291 13.26 5.79 9.26
N ASN A 292 13.52 5.38 8.02
CA ASN A 292 14.77 4.71 7.73
C ASN A 292 15.92 5.72 7.64
N ILE A 293 17.08 5.37 8.18
CA ILE A 293 18.32 6.16 8.11
C ILE A 293 19.29 5.65 7.05
N LYS A 294 18.99 4.50 6.47
CA LYS A 294 19.73 3.83 5.37
C LYS A 294 18.72 3.25 4.40
N PRO A 295 19.05 3.09 3.12
CA PRO A 295 18.18 2.38 2.20
C PRO A 295 17.75 1.03 2.77
N VAL A 296 16.45 0.75 2.72
CA VAL A 296 15.87 -0.51 3.19
C VAL A 296 16.37 -1.66 2.33
N TYR A 297 16.52 -1.38 1.03
CA TYR A 297 17.01 -2.32 0.04
C TYR A 297 17.75 -1.55 -1.04
N ASN A 298 18.92 -2.04 -1.47
CA ASN A 298 19.67 -1.42 -2.55
C ASN A 298 20.47 -2.51 -3.28
N ILE A 299 19.96 -2.95 -4.43
CA ILE A 299 20.61 -3.94 -5.28
C ILE A 299 20.68 -3.40 -6.70
N LYS A 300 21.87 -3.56 -7.31
CA LYS A 300 22.08 -3.36 -8.73
C LYS A 300 22.82 -4.60 -9.26
N LEU A 301 22.11 -5.44 -9.96
CA LEU A 301 22.66 -6.71 -10.46
C LEU A 301 22.07 -7.05 -11.82
N LEU A 302 22.93 -7.47 -12.76
CA LEU A 302 22.52 -7.95 -14.09
C LEU A 302 21.55 -7.03 -14.84
N GLY A 303 21.73 -5.70 -14.71
CA GLY A 303 20.84 -4.71 -15.35
C GLY A 303 19.51 -4.48 -14.62
N ILE A 304 19.33 -5.02 -13.43
CA ILE A 304 18.19 -4.74 -12.56
C ILE A 304 18.68 -3.86 -11.40
N LEU A 305 17.99 -2.74 -11.18
CA LEU A 305 18.17 -1.85 -10.03
C LEU A 305 16.90 -1.88 -9.18
N VAL A 306 17.05 -2.14 -7.89
CA VAL A 306 15.99 -1.93 -6.90
C VAL A 306 16.58 -1.19 -5.72
N ASN A 307 16.16 0.04 -5.50
CA ASN A 307 16.58 0.86 -4.38
C ASN A 307 15.34 1.37 -3.64
N ILE A 308 15.08 0.83 -2.44
CA ILE A 308 14.05 1.32 -1.53
C ILE A 308 14.74 2.31 -0.59
N TYR A 309 14.70 3.59 -0.95
CA TYR A 309 15.46 4.64 -0.27
C TYR A 309 14.67 5.35 0.82
N LEU A 310 13.33 5.37 0.73
CA LEU A 310 12.46 6.04 1.70
C LEU A 310 11.45 5.06 2.28
N ARG A 311 11.36 5.07 3.61
CA ARG A 311 10.30 4.44 4.37
C ARG A 311 10.18 5.14 5.71
N ASP A 312 9.27 6.07 5.80
CA ASP A 312 8.95 6.79 7.03
C ASP A 312 7.46 6.76 7.30
N GLY A 313 7.09 7.14 8.49
CA GLY A 313 5.67 7.21 8.82
C GLY A 313 5.40 7.50 10.29
N LYS A 314 4.10 7.51 10.55
CA LYS A 314 3.51 7.71 11.87
C LYS A 314 2.46 6.62 12.09
N MET A 315 2.42 6.09 13.31
CA MET A 315 1.38 5.17 13.77
C MET A 315 0.84 5.64 15.11
N ILE A 316 -0.47 5.58 15.26
CA ILE A 316 -1.17 5.94 16.49
C ILE A 316 -2.01 4.74 16.90
N LEU A 317 -1.94 4.39 18.18
CA LEU A 317 -2.71 3.32 18.77
C LEU A 317 -3.63 3.92 19.83
N SER A 318 -4.88 3.51 19.81
CA SER A 318 -5.92 3.99 20.74
C SER A 318 -6.67 2.82 21.33
N LYS A 319 -7.24 2.99 22.50
CA LYS A 319 -8.17 2.04 23.09
C LYS A 319 -9.54 2.17 22.40
N PHE A 320 -10.12 1.03 22.11
CA PHE A 320 -11.48 0.88 21.64
C PHE A 320 -12.32 0.18 22.71
N ASP A 321 -13.38 -0.49 22.36
CA ASP A 321 -14.39 -1.05 23.31
C ASP A 321 -13.83 -2.05 24.35
N ASN A 322 -12.64 -2.62 24.15
CA ASN A 322 -12.06 -3.70 24.98
C ASN A 322 -10.91 -3.27 25.89
N ASP A 323 -10.72 -1.97 26.12
CA ASP A 323 -9.60 -1.41 26.89
C ASP A 323 -8.18 -1.77 26.40
N LYS A 324 -8.06 -2.45 25.24
CA LYS A 324 -6.79 -2.74 24.59
C LYS A 324 -6.49 -1.75 23.46
N TYR A 325 -5.22 -1.45 23.30
CA TYR A 325 -4.75 -0.60 22.22
C TYR A 325 -4.75 -1.33 20.90
N SER A 326 -5.35 -0.73 19.89
CA SER A 326 -5.32 -1.14 18.50
C SER A 326 -4.89 0.01 17.61
N LEU A 327 -4.49 -0.28 16.39
CA LEU A 327 -4.16 0.74 15.42
C LEU A 327 -5.39 1.61 15.13
N SER A 328 -5.28 2.91 15.43
CA SER A 328 -6.34 3.89 15.10
C SER A 328 -5.98 4.71 13.86
N TYR A 329 -4.69 4.98 13.64
CA TYR A 329 -4.22 5.72 12.49
C TYR A 329 -2.81 5.29 12.10
N ALA A 330 -2.54 5.22 10.81
CA ALA A 330 -1.17 5.20 10.29
C ALA A 330 -1.07 5.94 8.97
N LYS A 331 0.07 6.60 8.79
CA LYS A 331 0.51 7.14 7.49
C LYS A 331 1.93 6.69 7.24
N ILE A 332 2.15 6.01 6.13
CA ILE A 332 3.46 5.47 5.76
C ILE A 332 3.80 5.91 4.35
N ASN A 333 4.98 6.50 4.20
CA ASN A 333 5.52 6.92 2.92
C ASN A 333 6.57 5.91 2.45
N PHE A 334 6.51 5.56 1.18
CA PHE A 334 7.44 4.68 0.50
C PHE A 334 8.05 5.41 -0.68
N GLY A 335 9.37 5.33 -0.84
CA GLY A 335 10.07 5.78 -2.02
C GLY A 335 10.98 4.68 -2.55
N GLN A 336 10.81 4.35 -3.81
CA GLN A 336 11.62 3.33 -4.47
C GLN A 336 12.01 3.75 -5.88
N ARG A 337 13.23 3.41 -6.24
CA ARG A 337 13.76 3.57 -7.60
C ARG A 337 14.01 2.19 -8.19
N VAL A 338 13.36 1.92 -9.30
CA VAL A 338 13.48 0.65 -10.01
C VAL A 338 14.09 0.90 -11.38
N GLY A 339 15.04 0.07 -11.76
CA GLY A 339 15.67 0.16 -13.06
C GLY A 339 15.76 -1.19 -13.76
N PHE A 340 15.65 -1.17 -15.08
CA PHE A 340 15.72 -2.33 -15.93
C PHE A 340 16.54 -1.98 -17.17
N ASP A 341 17.78 -2.45 -17.29
CA ASP A 341 18.66 -2.28 -18.46
C ASP A 341 19.04 -3.65 -19.01
N ARG A 342 18.19 -4.22 -19.88
CA ARG A 342 18.38 -5.57 -20.38
C ARG A 342 17.92 -5.73 -21.83
N PRO A 343 18.51 -6.70 -22.56
CA PRO A 343 17.94 -7.16 -23.81
C PRO A 343 16.62 -7.91 -23.58
N ILE A 344 15.63 -7.62 -24.40
CA ILE A 344 14.35 -8.35 -24.46
C ILE A 344 14.24 -8.96 -25.86
N LYS A 345 13.78 -10.19 -25.89
CA LYS A 345 13.50 -10.91 -27.13
C LYS A 345 12.17 -11.64 -27.00
N LEU A 346 11.23 -11.28 -27.85
CA LEU A 346 9.96 -11.95 -28.01
C LEU A 346 10.01 -12.81 -29.27
N ILE A 347 9.71 -14.10 -29.14
CA ILE A 347 9.80 -15.08 -30.23
C ILE A 347 8.45 -15.74 -30.36
N GLU A 348 7.82 -15.59 -31.51
CA GLU A 348 6.64 -16.36 -31.90
C GLU A 348 7.05 -17.74 -32.40
N LYS A 349 6.36 -18.77 -31.91
CA LYS A 349 6.58 -20.16 -32.32
C LYS A 349 5.24 -20.84 -32.59
N ASN A 350 5.17 -21.63 -33.66
CA ASN A 350 3.99 -22.41 -33.97
C ASN A 350 4.00 -23.77 -33.26
N LYS A 351 2.86 -24.15 -32.68
CA LYS A 351 2.67 -25.41 -31.93
C LYS A 351 2.72 -26.64 -32.85
N ASN A 352 2.26 -26.49 -34.09
CA ASN A 352 1.99 -27.61 -35.02
C ASN A 352 3.09 -27.89 -36.03
N VAL A 353 4.18 -27.12 -36.03
CA VAL A 353 5.29 -27.30 -36.99
C VAL A 353 6.40 -28.15 -36.37
N LYS A 354 6.77 -29.24 -37.03
CA LYS A 354 7.98 -30.04 -36.69
C LYS A 354 9.24 -29.29 -37.14
N GLY A 355 10.26 -29.20 -36.28
CA GLY A 355 11.54 -28.56 -36.57
C GLY A 355 11.66 -27.12 -36.08
N ARG A 356 12.07 -26.17 -36.97
CA ARG A 356 12.27 -24.77 -36.60
C ARG A 356 10.93 -24.04 -36.47
N ARG A 357 10.40 -24.04 -35.24
CA ARG A 357 9.07 -23.49 -34.93
C ARG A 357 9.00 -21.96 -34.91
N LYS A 358 10.12 -21.24 -34.97
CA LYS A 358 10.19 -19.78 -34.92
C LYS A 358 9.55 -19.20 -36.19
N GLN A 359 8.58 -18.32 -36.02
CA GLN A 359 7.91 -17.56 -37.07
C GLN A 359 8.36 -16.11 -37.04
N ASN A 360 8.07 -15.38 -35.98
CA ASN A 360 8.42 -13.99 -35.82
C ASN A 360 9.35 -13.77 -34.61
N GLU A 361 10.10 -12.68 -34.67
CA GLU A 361 10.95 -12.23 -33.56
C GLU A 361 10.97 -10.71 -33.46
N ILE A 362 10.77 -10.21 -32.27
CA ILE A 362 11.04 -8.83 -31.89
C ILE A 362 12.15 -8.85 -30.85
N SER A 363 13.17 -8.05 -31.06
CA SER A 363 14.28 -7.94 -30.11
C SER A 363 14.71 -6.49 -29.94
N PHE A 364 14.98 -6.09 -28.72
CA PHE A 364 15.44 -4.76 -28.35
C PHE A 364 16.19 -4.77 -27.03
N ARG A 365 16.87 -3.68 -26.71
CA ARG A 365 17.39 -3.42 -25.36
C ARG A 365 16.57 -2.30 -24.75
N MET A 366 15.96 -2.57 -23.61
CA MET A 366 15.21 -1.61 -22.83
C MET A 366 16.08 -1.07 -21.70
N ASP A 367 16.18 0.25 -21.58
CA ASP A 367 16.79 0.96 -20.44
C ASP A 367 15.68 1.84 -19.82
N LEU A 368 15.12 1.37 -18.73
CA LEU A 368 14.03 2.02 -17.99
C LEU A 368 14.50 2.29 -16.57
N ILE A 369 14.26 3.51 -16.09
CA ILE A 369 14.40 3.88 -14.68
C ILE A 369 13.15 4.65 -14.26
N THR A 370 12.51 4.19 -13.20
CA THR A 370 11.36 4.84 -12.58
C THR A 370 11.63 5.11 -11.11
N ASP A 371 11.20 6.29 -10.65
CA ASP A 371 11.09 6.64 -9.22
C ASP A 371 9.61 6.64 -8.84
N VAL A 372 9.25 5.88 -7.81
CA VAL A 372 7.87 5.75 -7.33
C VAL A 372 7.82 6.17 -5.87
N LYS A 373 7.01 7.19 -5.59
CA LYS A 373 6.68 7.62 -4.23
C LYS A 373 5.22 7.31 -3.95
N THR A 374 4.97 6.60 -2.87
CA THR A 374 3.61 6.25 -2.44
C THR A 374 3.40 6.66 -0.99
N SER A 375 2.33 7.39 -0.73
CA SER A 375 1.83 7.67 0.62
C SER A 375 0.58 6.83 0.84
N THR A 376 0.61 6.00 1.89
CA THR A 376 -0.54 5.19 2.29
C THR A 376 -0.98 5.62 3.68
N GLU A 377 -2.26 5.88 3.82
CA GLU A 377 -2.89 6.34 5.06
C GLU A 377 -4.07 5.44 5.40
N ILE A 378 -4.14 4.97 6.63
CA ILE A 378 -5.26 4.22 7.16
C ILE A 378 -5.81 4.93 8.40
N GLN A 379 -7.13 5.09 8.44
CA GLN A 379 -7.88 5.53 9.61
C GLN A 379 -8.81 4.40 10.02
N VAL A 380 -8.71 3.96 11.27
CA VAL A 380 -9.65 3.01 11.87
C VAL A 380 -10.64 3.81 12.72
N PHE A 381 -11.92 3.77 12.35
CA PHE A 381 -12.97 4.50 13.06
C PHE A 381 -13.51 3.73 14.24
N ASP A 382 -13.50 2.41 14.14
CA ASP A 382 -13.99 1.49 15.14
C ASP A 382 -13.25 0.16 15.03
N SER A 383 -12.98 -0.47 16.17
CA SER A 383 -12.33 -1.78 16.25
C SER A 383 -13.01 -2.59 17.36
N LYS A 384 -13.56 -3.74 16.97
CA LYS A 384 -14.30 -4.63 17.87
C LYS A 384 -13.65 -6.01 17.88
N SER A 385 -13.46 -6.56 19.06
CA SER A 385 -13.12 -7.97 19.21
C SER A 385 -14.31 -8.82 18.78
N ILE A 386 -14.04 -9.86 18.00
CA ILE A 386 -15.05 -10.81 17.52
C ILE A 386 -14.63 -12.24 17.85
N THR A 387 -15.60 -13.16 17.92
CA THR A 387 -15.26 -14.56 18.15
C THR A 387 -14.69 -15.22 16.89
N LYS A 388 -13.94 -16.30 17.08
CA LYS A 388 -13.40 -17.12 15.98
C LYS A 388 -14.51 -17.63 15.06
N GLU A 389 -15.65 -18.05 15.63
CA GLU A 389 -16.80 -18.53 14.89
C GLU A 389 -17.43 -17.42 14.02
N LYS A 390 -17.53 -16.20 14.56
CA LYS A 390 -18.00 -15.04 13.78
C LYS A 390 -17.02 -14.75 12.64
N PHE A 391 -15.71 -14.75 12.93
CA PHE A 391 -14.68 -14.49 11.92
C PHE A 391 -14.74 -15.54 10.79
N GLN A 392 -14.91 -16.82 11.10
CA GLN A 392 -14.98 -17.90 10.11
C GLN A 392 -16.18 -17.77 9.17
N LYS A 393 -17.33 -17.30 9.69
CA LYS A 393 -18.59 -17.11 8.93
C LYS A 393 -18.56 -15.89 7.99
N ILE A 394 -17.58 -14.99 8.13
CA ILE A 394 -17.48 -13.83 7.26
C ILE A 394 -17.09 -14.28 5.85
N GLU A 395 -17.96 -13.97 4.90
CA GLU A 395 -17.73 -14.23 3.49
C GLU A 395 -17.12 -13.02 2.80
N SER A 396 -16.13 -13.24 1.94
CA SER A 396 -15.54 -12.21 1.08
C SER A 396 -16.25 -12.12 -0.30
N LYS A 397 -17.55 -12.48 -0.34
CA LYS A 397 -18.38 -12.41 -1.55
C LYS A 397 -18.85 -10.97 -1.81
N ASN A 398 -19.29 -10.70 -3.03
CA ASN A 398 -19.84 -9.40 -3.47
C ASN A 398 -18.85 -8.23 -3.28
N GLN A 399 -17.62 -8.43 -3.69
CA GLN A 399 -16.62 -7.36 -3.75
C GLN A 399 -16.98 -6.37 -4.88
N ILE A 400 -16.54 -5.13 -4.73
CA ILE A 400 -16.77 -4.06 -5.70
C ILE A 400 -15.43 -3.60 -6.29
N MET A 401 -15.49 -2.99 -7.48
CA MET A 401 -14.36 -2.28 -8.08
C MET A 401 -14.41 -0.81 -7.69
N PRO A 402 -13.27 -0.09 -7.71
CA PRO A 402 -13.28 1.35 -7.49
C PRO A 402 -13.99 2.07 -8.65
N GLU A 403 -14.70 3.14 -8.31
CA GLU A 403 -15.27 4.06 -9.28
C GLU A 403 -14.22 5.09 -9.68
N TYR A 404 -14.05 5.33 -10.98
CA TYR A 404 -13.15 6.37 -11.47
C TYR A 404 -13.73 7.76 -11.22
N HIS A 405 -12.90 8.68 -10.73
CA HIS A 405 -13.20 10.09 -10.57
C HIS A 405 -12.04 10.93 -11.10
N GLU A 406 -12.34 12.07 -11.74
CA GLU A 406 -11.29 13.01 -12.20
C GLU A 406 -10.53 13.61 -11.01
N GLU A 407 -11.25 13.93 -9.92
CA GLU A 407 -10.70 14.45 -8.66
C GLU A 407 -11.44 13.85 -7.47
N PHE A 408 -10.76 13.76 -6.33
CA PHE A 408 -11.40 13.36 -5.09
C PHE A 408 -12.24 14.51 -4.53
N THR A 409 -13.55 14.34 -4.55
CA THR A 409 -14.51 15.26 -3.92
C THR A 409 -14.65 14.96 -2.43
N THR A 410 -15.16 15.92 -1.65
CA THR A 410 -15.29 15.82 -0.19
C THR A 410 -16.37 14.84 0.31
N ASN A 411 -17.26 14.37 -0.56
CA ASN A 411 -18.47 13.62 -0.20
C ASN A 411 -18.28 12.09 -0.04
N PHE A 412 -17.04 11.61 -0.02
CA PHE A 412 -16.79 10.16 0.05
C PHE A 412 -17.27 9.50 1.36
N TRP A 413 -17.44 10.30 2.42
CA TRP A 413 -17.77 9.86 3.77
C TRP A 413 -19.25 9.83 4.10
N GLU A 414 -20.13 10.35 3.25
CA GLU A 414 -21.53 10.66 3.62
C GLU A 414 -22.38 9.42 3.93
N GLU A 415 -21.95 8.23 3.59
CA GLU A 415 -22.66 6.97 3.80
C GLU A 415 -21.95 5.98 4.74
N PHE A 416 -20.91 6.43 5.49
CA PHE A 416 -20.09 5.52 6.29
C PHE A 416 -20.19 5.72 7.80
#